data_9dc66cb8463e72ae9feed1de545f361b
#
_entry.id   9dc66cb8463e72ae9feed1de545f361b
#
_cell.length_a   1.000
_cell.length_b   1.000
_cell.length_c   1.000
_cell.angle_alpha   90.00
_cell.angle_beta   90.00
_cell.angle_gamma   90.00
#
_symmetry.space_group_name_H-M   'P 1'
#
loop_
_entity.id
_entity.type
_entity.pdbx_description
1 polymer ?
#
loop_
_entity_poly.entity_id
_entity_poly.type
_entity_poly.pdbx_seq_one_letter_code
_entity_poly.pdbx_strand_id
1 'polypeptide(L)'
;MIKTGVTLAGVELKNPVMTASGTFGSGAEYSEFVDLNRLGAVVTKGVANVPWPGNPTPRVTETASGMLNAIGLQNPGIDLFCKRDIPFLKQYGTKIVVNVCGKSTEDYCEVVERLGNEPVDLLEINVSCPNVKEGGIAFGQDPKALEAITKEVKKYAKQPIIMKLSPNVTDITEMAKAAEAGGADILSLINTLTGMKIDINRRTFALANKTGGMSGPAVKPIAVRMVYQVAQAVSLPIIGMGGIATAEDALEFIMAGATAVSVGTANFFNPYATVEIAEGIEKFMEAQHVEDIHELIGAVK
;
A
#
# COMPACT_ATOMS: atom_id res chain seq x y z
N MET A 1 -8.27 -27.90 -9.25
CA MET A 1 -8.09 -27.12 -7.98
C MET A 1 -7.61 -25.75 -8.40
N ILE A 2 -8.35 -24.71 -8.04
CA ILE A 2 -8.05 -23.33 -8.40
C ILE A 2 -6.77 -22.88 -7.71
N LYS A 3 -5.91 -22.21 -8.45
CA LYS A 3 -4.64 -21.67 -7.98
C LYS A 3 -4.73 -20.14 -7.91
N THR A 4 -4.88 -19.60 -6.70
CA THR A 4 -4.89 -18.15 -6.45
C THR A 4 -3.55 -17.60 -5.98
N GLY A 5 -2.56 -18.47 -5.74
CA GLY A 5 -1.23 -18.06 -5.29
C GLY A 5 -0.50 -17.22 -6.34
N VAL A 6 0.21 -16.19 -5.88
CA VAL A 6 1.03 -15.29 -6.71
C VAL A 6 2.42 -15.11 -6.11
N THR A 7 3.39 -14.70 -6.93
CA THR A 7 4.77 -14.47 -6.48
C THR A 7 5.14 -13.00 -6.69
N LEU A 8 5.67 -12.36 -5.65
CA LEU A 8 6.19 -11.00 -5.67
C LEU A 8 7.70 -11.03 -5.39
N ALA A 9 8.52 -10.82 -6.41
CA ALA A 9 9.99 -10.83 -6.31
C ALA A 9 10.57 -12.03 -5.53
N GLY A 10 10.05 -13.24 -5.81
CA GLY A 10 10.46 -14.48 -5.16
C GLY A 10 9.75 -14.80 -3.83
N VAL A 11 8.89 -13.92 -3.33
CA VAL A 11 8.05 -14.17 -2.16
C VAL A 11 6.69 -14.70 -2.59
N GLU A 12 6.38 -15.92 -2.20
CA GLU A 12 5.11 -16.58 -2.52
C GLU A 12 4.00 -16.14 -1.57
N LEU A 13 2.89 -15.65 -2.13
CA LEU A 13 1.64 -15.36 -1.44
C LEU A 13 0.60 -16.44 -1.78
N LYS A 14 -0.13 -16.92 -0.79
CA LYS A 14 -1.16 -17.96 -0.99
C LYS A 14 -2.38 -17.50 -1.81
N ASN A 15 -2.64 -16.21 -1.83
CA ASN A 15 -3.62 -15.53 -2.69
C ASN A 15 -3.17 -14.07 -2.91
N PRO A 16 -3.75 -13.34 -3.87
CA PRO A 16 -3.29 -11.99 -4.23
C PRO A 16 -3.75 -10.89 -3.27
N VAL A 17 -4.54 -11.20 -2.24
CA VAL A 17 -5.17 -10.18 -1.40
C VAL A 17 -4.30 -9.83 -0.19
N MET A 18 -3.97 -8.56 -0.09
CA MET A 18 -3.18 -7.97 0.98
C MET A 18 -3.97 -6.84 1.67
N THR A 19 -3.59 -6.48 2.88
CA THR A 19 -4.08 -5.25 3.52
C THR A 19 -3.32 -4.03 3.02
N ALA A 20 -3.93 -2.82 3.06
CA ALA A 20 -3.21 -1.58 2.78
C ALA A 20 -2.70 -0.94 4.08
N SER A 21 -1.48 -0.42 4.05
CA SER A 21 -0.89 0.27 5.19
C SER A 21 -1.78 1.43 5.69
N GLY A 22 -1.89 1.53 7.01
CA GLY A 22 -2.63 2.59 7.68
C GLY A 22 -4.12 2.32 7.88
N THR A 23 -4.66 1.21 7.38
CA THR A 23 -6.07 0.83 7.51
C THR A 23 -6.30 -0.48 8.26
N PHE A 24 -5.23 -1.11 8.71
CA PHE A 24 -5.26 -2.43 9.35
C PHE A 24 -4.33 -2.51 10.58
N GLY A 25 -3.78 -1.39 11.03
CA GLY A 25 -2.76 -1.37 12.08
C GLY A 25 -1.58 -2.26 11.73
N SER A 26 -1.19 -3.13 12.67
CA SER A 26 -0.30 -4.29 12.44
C SER A 26 -1.07 -5.61 12.59
N GLY A 27 -2.38 -5.59 12.40
CA GLY A 27 -3.26 -6.76 12.36
C GLY A 27 -3.88 -7.17 13.70
N ALA A 28 -3.40 -6.65 14.85
CA ALA A 28 -3.87 -7.09 16.16
C ALA A 28 -5.39 -6.85 16.35
N GLU A 29 -5.87 -5.65 16.05
CA GLU A 29 -7.28 -5.31 16.19
C GLU A 29 -8.16 -6.10 15.21
N TYR A 30 -7.69 -6.34 14.00
CA TYR A 30 -8.44 -7.05 12.97
C TYR A 30 -8.40 -8.57 13.14
N SER A 31 -7.42 -9.11 13.87
CA SER A 31 -7.39 -10.56 14.18
C SER A 31 -8.56 -11.02 15.03
N GLU A 32 -9.28 -10.09 15.67
CA GLU A 32 -10.53 -10.37 16.39
C GLU A 32 -11.71 -10.63 15.43
N PHE A 33 -11.61 -10.19 14.17
CA PHE A 33 -12.68 -10.34 13.17
C PHE A 33 -12.32 -11.38 12.12
N VAL A 34 -11.05 -11.43 11.67
CA VAL A 34 -10.62 -12.30 10.58
C VAL A 34 -9.41 -13.13 10.97
N ASP A 35 -9.35 -14.35 10.48
CA ASP A 35 -8.14 -15.18 10.58
C ASP A 35 -7.09 -14.66 9.59
N LEU A 36 -6.02 -14.06 10.11
CA LEU A 36 -4.93 -13.51 9.31
C LEU A 36 -4.22 -14.58 8.46
N ASN A 37 -4.33 -15.86 8.83
CA ASN A 37 -3.83 -16.96 8.01
C ASN A 37 -4.49 -17.04 6.63
N ARG A 38 -5.65 -16.42 6.44
CA ARG A 38 -6.38 -16.43 5.17
C ARG A 38 -5.89 -15.38 4.17
N LEU A 39 -5.09 -14.41 4.61
CA LEU A 39 -4.55 -13.32 3.79
C LEU A 39 -3.25 -13.70 3.10
N GLY A 40 -3.03 -13.20 1.89
CA GLY A 40 -1.75 -13.32 1.20
C GLY A 40 -0.63 -12.61 1.96
N ALA A 41 -0.90 -11.37 2.40
CA ALA A 41 0.02 -10.62 3.26
C ALA A 41 -0.71 -9.60 4.14
N VAL A 42 -0.11 -9.26 5.28
CA VAL A 42 -0.45 -8.07 6.07
C VAL A 42 0.59 -6.99 5.82
N VAL A 43 0.14 -5.83 5.30
CA VAL A 43 0.97 -4.63 5.19
C VAL A 43 0.74 -3.79 6.44
N THR A 44 1.80 -3.59 7.22
CA THR A 44 1.72 -2.95 8.52
C THR A 44 1.50 -1.43 8.42
N LYS A 45 1.16 -0.83 9.54
CA LYS A 45 1.26 0.62 9.70
C LYS A 45 2.68 1.09 9.38
N GLY A 46 2.81 2.27 8.76
CA GLY A 46 4.12 2.87 8.48
C GLY A 46 4.98 2.97 9.74
N VAL A 47 6.23 2.53 9.65
CA VAL A 47 7.21 2.49 10.73
C VAL A 47 8.33 3.47 10.41
N ALA A 48 8.66 4.35 11.37
CA ALA A 48 9.79 5.29 11.30
C ALA A 48 10.89 4.88 12.27
N ASN A 49 12.05 5.50 12.15
CA ASN A 49 13.19 5.27 13.05
C ASN A 49 12.88 5.66 14.51
N VAL A 50 12.00 6.64 14.71
CA VAL A 50 11.54 7.09 16.03
C VAL A 50 10.00 7.18 16.06
N PRO A 51 9.36 7.21 17.27
CA PRO A 51 7.92 7.38 17.36
C PRO A 51 7.44 8.74 16.82
N TRP A 52 6.34 8.73 16.05
CA TRP A 52 5.69 9.96 15.57
C TRP A 52 4.28 10.08 16.14
N PRO A 53 3.89 11.24 16.69
CA PRO A 53 2.57 11.45 17.27
C PRO A 53 1.46 11.63 16.23
N GLY A 54 1.82 11.89 14.97
CA GLY A 54 0.87 12.26 13.92
C GLY A 54 0.42 13.72 13.98
N ASN A 55 -0.55 14.05 13.15
CA ASN A 55 -1.11 15.40 13.04
C ASN A 55 -2.17 15.68 14.13
N PRO A 56 -2.46 16.96 14.41
CA PRO A 56 -3.59 17.35 15.26
C PRO A 56 -4.94 16.87 14.70
N THR A 57 -5.92 16.68 15.59
CA THR A 57 -7.31 16.39 15.24
C THR A 57 -8.12 17.67 14.99
N PRO A 58 -9.22 17.60 14.19
CA PRO A 58 -9.74 16.44 13.44
C PRO A 58 -8.86 16.08 12.25
N ARG A 59 -8.57 14.80 12.08
CA ARG A 59 -7.65 14.29 11.03
C ARG A 59 -8.25 13.21 10.11
N VAL A 60 -9.54 12.97 10.26
CA VAL A 60 -10.35 12.09 9.41
C VAL A 60 -11.70 12.74 9.17
N THR A 61 -12.23 12.63 7.96
CA THR A 61 -13.60 13.05 7.64
C THR A 61 -14.14 12.24 6.46
N GLU A 62 -15.44 11.93 6.49
CA GLU A 62 -16.12 11.27 5.38
C GLU A 62 -16.33 12.20 4.19
N THR A 63 -16.37 11.63 3.00
CA THR A 63 -16.77 12.27 1.74
C THR A 63 -17.83 11.43 1.04
N ALA A 64 -18.43 11.94 -0.03
CA ALA A 64 -19.22 11.09 -0.91
C ALA A 64 -18.36 9.95 -1.46
N SER A 65 -18.77 8.70 -1.24
CA SER A 65 -18.09 7.48 -1.71
C SER A 65 -16.63 7.32 -1.23
N GLY A 66 -16.31 7.81 -0.03
CA GLY A 66 -14.96 7.64 0.52
C GLY A 66 -14.68 8.49 1.74
N MET A 67 -13.40 8.76 1.99
CA MET A 67 -12.95 9.55 3.12
C MET A 67 -11.69 10.34 2.82
N LEU A 68 -11.44 11.37 3.62
CA LEU A 68 -10.19 12.11 3.69
C LEU A 68 -9.49 11.79 5.01
N ASN A 69 -8.18 11.56 4.95
CA ASN A 69 -7.36 11.45 6.14
C ASN A 69 -6.11 12.33 6.08
N ALA A 70 -5.70 12.82 7.24
CA ALA A 70 -4.46 13.53 7.47
C ALA A 70 -3.83 13.01 8.78
N ILE A 71 -3.67 11.71 8.92
CA ILE A 71 -3.17 11.05 10.14
C ILE A 71 -1.76 11.53 10.49
N GLY A 72 -0.91 11.82 9.49
CA GLY A 72 0.46 12.27 9.71
C GLY A 72 1.40 11.14 10.14
N LEU A 73 1.18 9.93 9.62
CA LEU A 73 2.03 8.75 9.84
C LEU A 73 2.28 8.43 11.34
N GLN A 74 1.28 8.63 12.21
CA GLN A 74 1.39 8.22 13.61
C GLN A 74 1.85 6.76 13.70
N ASN A 75 2.95 6.53 14.44
CA ASN A 75 3.52 5.19 14.56
C ASN A 75 4.38 5.07 15.85
N PRO A 76 4.64 3.83 16.33
CA PRO A 76 5.35 3.60 17.57
C PRO A 76 6.88 3.69 17.47
N GLY A 77 7.42 3.84 16.24
CA GLY A 77 8.85 3.71 15.95
C GLY A 77 9.31 2.26 15.84
N ILE A 78 10.48 2.07 15.23
CA ILE A 78 11.02 0.74 14.89
C ILE A 78 11.28 -0.15 16.12
N ASP A 79 11.70 0.43 17.25
CA ASP A 79 12.04 -0.35 18.44
C ASP A 79 10.83 -1.10 19.01
N LEU A 80 9.69 -0.40 19.17
CA LEU A 80 8.48 -1.02 19.67
C LEU A 80 7.85 -1.93 18.62
N PHE A 81 7.93 -1.56 17.35
CA PHE A 81 7.46 -2.40 16.25
C PHE A 81 8.14 -3.77 16.23
N CYS A 82 9.47 -3.83 16.30
CA CYS A 82 10.21 -5.09 16.34
C CYS A 82 9.89 -5.93 17.59
N LYS A 83 9.66 -5.29 18.73
CA LYS A 83 9.39 -6.00 20.00
C LYS A 83 7.95 -6.48 20.17
N ARG A 84 6.98 -5.80 19.54
CA ARG A 84 5.54 -6.06 19.72
C ARG A 84 4.89 -6.61 18.46
N ASP A 85 5.01 -5.90 17.34
CA ASP A 85 4.20 -6.16 16.16
C ASP A 85 4.73 -7.35 15.34
N ILE A 86 6.04 -7.47 15.15
CA ILE A 86 6.65 -8.62 14.45
C ILE A 86 6.35 -9.93 15.19
N PRO A 87 6.61 -10.08 16.52
CA PRO A 87 6.27 -11.31 17.24
C PRO A 87 4.78 -11.65 17.20
N PHE A 88 3.89 -10.67 17.18
CA PHE A 88 2.46 -10.90 17.01
C PHE A 88 2.16 -11.49 15.63
N LEU A 89 2.63 -10.85 14.55
CA LEU A 89 2.38 -11.30 13.17
C LEU A 89 3.00 -12.68 12.88
N LYS A 90 4.12 -13.01 13.50
CA LYS A 90 4.80 -14.32 13.33
C LYS A 90 4.00 -15.50 13.88
N GLN A 91 2.91 -15.27 14.63
CA GLN A 91 2.01 -16.33 15.06
C GLN A 91 1.11 -16.83 13.91
N TYR A 92 1.06 -16.10 12.80
CA TYR A 92 0.24 -16.41 11.63
C TYR A 92 1.09 -16.81 10.43
N GLY A 93 0.51 -17.63 9.55
CA GLY A 93 1.14 -18.06 8.29
C GLY A 93 0.95 -17.07 7.13
N THR A 94 0.60 -15.81 7.41
CA THR A 94 0.54 -14.72 6.41
C THR A 94 1.92 -14.12 6.17
N LYS A 95 2.14 -13.52 5.02
CA LYS A 95 3.37 -12.76 4.75
C LYS A 95 3.34 -11.41 5.44
N ILE A 96 4.49 -10.95 5.91
CA ILE A 96 4.65 -9.67 6.62
C ILE A 96 5.32 -8.68 5.69
N VAL A 97 4.58 -7.62 5.33
CA VAL A 97 5.10 -6.48 4.57
C VAL A 97 5.18 -5.27 5.48
N VAL A 98 6.39 -4.77 5.71
CA VAL A 98 6.57 -3.60 6.58
C VAL A 98 6.54 -2.33 5.75
N ASN A 99 5.57 -1.46 6.00
CA ASN A 99 5.56 -0.13 5.41
C ASN A 99 6.57 0.76 6.14
N VAL A 100 7.55 1.27 5.40
CA VAL A 100 8.66 2.09 5.91
C VAL A 100 8.40 3.56 5.58
N CYS A 101 8.56 4.43 6.56
CA CYS A 101 8.49 5.87 6.38
C CYS A 101 9.67 6.59 7.06
N GLY A 102 10.05 7.73 6.51
CA GLY A 102 11.14 8.56 6.99
C GLY A 102 10.91 10.04 6.66
N LYS A 103 11.70 10.93 7.22
CA LYS A 103 11.72 12.37 6.91
C LYS A 103 12.92 12.76 6.06
N SER A 104 13.92 11.92 6.02
CA SER A 104 15.12 12.06 5.18
C SER A 104 15.49 10.71 4.60
N THR A 105 16.37 10.68 3.62
CA THR A 105 16.89 9.43 3.04
C THR A 105 17.55 8.56 4.11
N GLU A 106 18.27 9.16 5.06
CA GLU A 106 18.93 8.49 6.16
C GLU A 106 17.92 7.76 7.08
N ASP A 107 16.79 8.41 7.39
CA ASP A 107 15.73 7.78 8.21
C ASP A 107 15.22 6.49 7.55
N TYR A 108 14.97 6.52 6.22
CA TYR A 108 14.55 5.31 5.49
C TYR A 108 15.63 4.23 5.53
N CYS A 109 16.88 4.59 5.29
CA CYS A 109 18.01 3.64 5.29
C CYS A 109 18.20 3.01 6.67
N GLU A 110 18.11 3.78 7.75
CA GLU A 110 18.20 3.29 9.13
C GLU A 110 17.11 2.26 9.43
N VAL A 111 15.85 2.56 9.08
CA VAL A 111 14.73 1.63 9.32
C VAL A 111 14.91 0.34 8.52
N VAL A 112 15.29 0.46 7.24
CA VAL A 112 15.50 -0.68 6.33
C VAL A 112 16.66 -1.57 6.82
N GLU A 113 17.79 -0.97 7.22
CA GLU A 113 18.94 -1.70 7.75
C GLU A 113 18.56 -2.49 9.01
N ARG A 114 17.82 -1.88 9.93
CA ARG A 114 17.34 -2.53 11.16
C ARG A 114 16.40 -3.69 10.88
N LEU A 115 15.51 -3.56 9.88
CA LEU A 115 14.62 -4.62 9.45
C LEU A 115 15.34 -5.77 8.72
N GLY A 116 16.55 -5.53 8.24
CA GLY A 116 17.32 -6.54 7.50
C GLY A 116 17.62 -7.83 8.26
N ASN A 117 17.54 -7.84 9.60
CA ASN A 117 17.73 -9.03 10.44
C ASN A 117 16.41 -9.53 11.04
N GLU A 118 15.30 -8.85 10.79
CA GLU A 118 13.98 -9.23 11.29
C GLU A 118 13.29 -10.22 10.34
N PRO A 119 12.45 -11.12 10.87
CA PRO A 119 11.77 -12.13 10.07
C PRO A 119 10.53 -11.55 9.35
N VAL A 120 10.75 -10.56 8.47
CA VAL A 120 9.75 -9.94 7.62
C VAL A 120 10.04 -10.25 6.16
N ASP A 121 9.00 -10.32 5.32
CA ASP A 121 9.11 -10.85 3.96
C ASP A 121 9.42 -9.77 2.93
N LEU A 122 8.79 -8.58 3.01
CA LEU A 122 8.91 -7.49 2.05
C LEU A 122 8.93 -6.13 2.78
N LEU A 123 9.54 -5.12 2.16
CA LEU A 123 9.59 -3.73 2.66
C LEU A 123 8.88 -2.79 1.68
N GLU A 124 7.77 -2.16 2.11
CA GLU A 124 7.06 -1.15 1.31
C GLU A 124 7.57 0.25 1.67
N ILE A 125 8.33 0.87 0.79
CA ILE A 125 8.93 2.19 0.98
C ILE A 125 7.90 3.27 0.61
N ASN A 126 7.39 3.97 1.61
CA ASN A 126 6.34 4.96 1.45
C ASN A 126 6.91 6.37 1.22
N VAL A 127 7.24 6.68 -0.02
CA VAL A 127 7.79 7.98 -0.45
C VAL A 127 6.73 9.06 -0.69
N SER A 128 5.46 8.75 -0.45
CA SER A 128 4.33 9.63 -0.80
C SER A 128 3.98 10.65 0.29
N CYS A 129 4.77 10.80 1.35
CA CYS A 129 4.47 11.75 2.41
C CYS A 129 4.70 13.19 1.92
N PRO A 130 3.66 14.04 1.81
CA PRO A 130 3.79 15.39 1.29
C PRO A 130 4.55 16.34 2.24
N ASN A 131 4.83 15.90 3.48
CA ASN A 131 5.47 16.70 4.51
C ASN A 131 7.00 16.46 4.61
N VAL A 132 7.53 15.56 3.79
CA VAL A 132 8.96 15.26 3.76
C VAL A 132 9.57 15.90 2.54
N LYS A 133 10.32 16.96 2.79
CA LYS A 133 11.02 17.71 1.75
C LYS A 133 12.51 17.73 2.09
N GLU A 134 13.28 16.97 1.38
CA GLU A 134 14.71 17.20 1.30
C GLU A 134 14.97 18.20 0.17
N GLY A 135 15.60 19.33 0.48
CA GLY A 135 15.84 20.39 -0.49
C GLY A 135 14.57 21.03 -1.12
N GLY A 136 13.39 20.85 -0.52
CA GLY A 136 12.12 21.39 -1.02
C GLY A 136 11.35 20.48 -1.97
N ILE A 137 11.85 19.29 -2.31
CA ILE A 137 11.27 18.32 -3.25
C ILE A 137 10.67 17.16 -2.46
N ALA A 138 9.41 16.79 -2.78
CA ALA A 138 8.80 15.58 -2.24
C ALA A 138 9.28 14.38 -3.07
N PHE A 139 9.92 13.40 -2.43
CA PHE A 139 10.46 12.19 -3.10
C PHE A 139 9.50 11.51 -4.08
N GLY A 140 8.22 11.46 -3.75
CA GLY A 140 7.21 10.82 -4.58
C GLY A 140 6.64 11.66 -5.71
N GLN A 141 7.17 12.86 -6.00
CA GLN A 141 6.68 13.78 -7.03
C GLN A 141 7.75 14.17 -8.06
N ASP A 142 9.00 13.81 -7.85
CA ASP A 142 10.12 14.05 -8.77
C ASP A 142 10.80 12.73 -9.13
N PRO A 143 10.87 12.35 -10.43
CA PRO A 143 11.45 11.08 -10.85
C PRO A 143 12.93 10.91 -10.43
N LYS A 144 13.73 11.99 -10.47
CA LYS A 144 15.15 11.90 -10.10
C LYS A 144 15.33 11.68 -8.60
N ALA A 145 14.51 12.36 -7.78
CA ALA A 145 14.51 12.16 -6.34
C ALA A 145 14.04 10.74 -5.98
N LEU A 146 13.02 10.22 -6.67
CA LEU A 146 12.53 8.86 -6.48
C LEU A 146 13.59 7.81 -6.87
N GLU A 147 14.24 7.97 -8.00
CA GLU A 147 15.35 7.08 -8.42
C GLU A 147 16.49 7.09 -7.40
N ALA A 148 16.88 8.28 -6.94
CA ALA A 148 17.98 8.43 -5.98
C ALA A 148 17.68 7.75 -4.63
N ILE A 149 16.51 8.00 -4.05
CA ILE A 149 16.13 7.36 -2.78
C ILE A 149 15.96 5.85 -2.93
N THR A 150 15.42 5.38 -4.06
CA THR A 150 15.29 3.94 -4.33
C THR A 150 16.65 3.28 -4.37
N LYS A 151 17.62 3.85 -5.08
CA LYS A 151 19.01 3.37 -5.14
C LYS A 151 19.66 3.33 -3.75
N GLU A 152 19.43 4.37 -2.95
CA GLU A 152 20.06 4.46 -1.64
C GLU A 152 19.47 3.40 -0.70
N VAL A 153 18.15 3.33 -0.57
CA VAL A 153 17.45 2.34 0.26
C VAL A 153 17.81 0.90 -0.14
N LYS A 154 17.93 0.63 -1.44
CA LYS A 154 18.27 -0.70 -1.96
C LYS A 154 19.62 -1.23 -1.47
N LYS A 155 20.58 -0.35 -1.17
CA LYS A 155 21.89 -0.76 -0.65
C LYS A 155 21.82 -1.40 0.74
N TYR A 156 20.84 -1.00 1.55
CA TYR A 156 20.65 -1.46 2.93
C TYR A 156 19.63 -2.58 3.04
N ALA A 157 18.75 -2.75 2.04
CA ALA A 157 17.69 -3.74 2.06
C ALA A 157 18.23 -5.16 1.84
N LYS A 158 17.86 -6.09 2.73
CA LYS A 158 18.07 -7.54 2.54
C LYS A 158 16.83 -8.22 1.96
N GLN A 159 15.65 -7.69 2.25
CA GLN A 159 14.38 -8.12 1.68
C GLN A 159 14.11 -7.38 0.36
N PRO A 160 13.27 -7.94 -0.53
CA PRO A 160 12.81 -7.19 -1.71
C PRO A 160 12.05 -5.92 -1.29
N ILE A 161 12.27 -4.83 -2.05
CA ILE A 161 11.64 -3.53 -1.80
C ILE A 161 10.50 -3.25 -2.76
N ILE A 162 9.41 -2.74 -2.22
CA ILE A 162 8.23 -2.24 -2.91
C ILE A 162 8.28 -0.72 -2.88
N MET A 163 8.30 -0.06 -4.03
CA MET A 163 8.18 1.41 -4.06
C MET A 163 6.71 1.79 -4.17
N LYS A 164 6.18 2.50 -3.15
CA LYS A 164 4.78 2.95 -3.11
C LYS A 164 4.63 4.31 -3.76
N LEU A 165 3.98 4.33 -4.93
CA LEU A 165 3.87 5.51 -5.78
C LEU A 165 2.70 6.41 -5.39
N SER A 166 2.94 7.73 -5.48
CA SER A 166 1.92 8.76 -5.31
C SER A 166 1.13 8.99 -6.60
N PRO A 167 -0.20 9.12 -6.53
CA PRO A 167 -1.02 9.50 -7.69
C PRO A 167 -0.99 11.01 -7.99
N ASN A 168 -0.37 11.82 -7.12
CA ASN A 168 -0.37 13.28 -7.22
C ASN A 168 0.76 13.77 -8.15
N VAL A 169 0.81 13.22 -9.35
CA VAL A 169 1.78 13.48 -10.41
C VAL A 169 1.07 13.58 -11.76
N THR A 170 1.70 14.20 -12.74
CA THR A 170 1.12 14.34 -14.08
C THR A 170 1.17 13.01 -14.83
N ASP A 171 2.30 12.32 -14.78
CA ASP A 171 2.50 11.01 -15.40
C ASP A 171 3.09 10.01 -14.39
N ILE A 172 2.29 9.01 -14.03
CA ILE A 172 2.68 7.96 -13.10
C ILE A 172 3.73 7.00 -13.70
N THR A 173 3.79 6.90 -15.04
CA THR A 173 4.74 6.00 -15.72
C THR A 173 6.18 6.49 -15.62
N GLU A 174 6.40 7.80 -15.57
CA GLU A 174 7.73 8.38 -15.31
C GLU A 174 8.22 8.00 -13.91
N MET A 175 7.33 8.05 -12.92
CA MET A 175 7.66 7.64 -11.55
C MET A 175 7.95 6.14 -11.46
N ALA A 176 7.16 5.31 -12.15
CA ALA A 176 7.37 3.87 -12.20
C ALA A 176 8.73 3.50 -12.81
N LYS A 177 9.08 4.11 -13.95
CA LYS A 177 10.39 3.92 -14.61
C LYS A 177 11.55 4.39 -13.72
N ALA A 178 11.39 5.50 -13.01
CA ALA A 178 12.40 6.00 -12.09
C ALA A 178 12.64 5.03 -10.90
N ALA A 179 11.57 4.48 -10.33
CA ALA A 179 11.67 3.47 -9.28
C ALA A 179 12.34 2.17 -9.80
N GLU A 180 11.97 1.69 -11.00
CA GLU A 180 12.61 0.54 -11.66
C GLU A 180 14.10 0.80 -11.91
N ALA A 181 14.46 1.95 -12.46
CA ALA A 181 15.85 2.37 -12.66
C ALA A 181 16.64 2.50 -11.35
N GLY A 182 15.96 2.84 -10.25
CA GLY A 182 16.50 2.86 -8.90
C GLY A 182 16.74 1.47 -8.29
N GLY A 183 16.23 0.41 -8.90
CA GLY A 183 16.39 -0.98 -8.44
C GLY A 183 15.26 -1.45 -7.51
N ALA A 184 14.06 -0.89 -7.63
CA ALA A 184 12.86 -1.44 -7.01
C ALA A 184 12.63 -2.88 -7.51
N ASP A 185 12.12 -3.75 -6.64
CA ASP A 185 11.76 -5.13 -7.01
C ASP A 185 10.27 -5.24 -7.35
N ILE A 186 9.44 -4.37 -6.78
CA ILE A 186 7.98 -4.37 -6.89
C ILE A 186 7.51 -2.91 -6.85
N LEU A 187 6.39 -2.62 -7.49
CA LEU A 187 5.70 -1.33 -7.34
C LEU A 187 4.36 -1.51 -6.64
N SER A 188 3.95 -0.56 -5.80
CA SER A 188 2.58 -0.47 -5.29
C SER A 188 1.98 0.89 -5.61
N LEU A 189 0.76 0.91 -6.10
CA LEU A 189 0.03 2.13 -6.45
C LEU A 189 -1.49 1.89 -6.42
N ILE A 190 -2.22 2.89 -6.01
CA ILE A 190 -1.87 4.27 -5.73
C ILE A 190 -1.94 4.57 -4.23
N ASN A 191 -1.11 5.52 -3.75
CA ASN A 191 -1.39 6.18 -2.48
C ASN A 191 -2.62 7.10 -2.65
N THR A 192 -2.94 7.93 -1.66
CA THR A 192 -4.15 8.75 -1.65
C THR A 192 -4.01 10.00 -2.52
N LEU A 193 -5.13 10.41 -3.16
CA LEU A 193 -5.22 11.69 -3.87
C LEU A 193 -5.39 12.84 -2.90
N THR A 194 -4.70 13.95 -3.12
CA THR A 194 -4.85 15.14 -2.28
C THR A 194 -6.22 15.79 -2.50
N GLY A 195 -6.97 15.97 -1.41
CA GLY A 195 -8.28 16.58 -1.41
C GLY A 195 -8.50 17.51 -0.22
N MET A 196 -9.65 18.17 -0.20
CA MET A 196 -10.07 19.10 0.85
C MET A 196 -11.58 18.99 1.07
N LYS A 197 -12.00 19.20 2.33
CA LYS A 197 -13.41 19.37 2.69
C LYS A 197 -13.59 20.61 3.57
N ILE A 198 -14.62 21.40 3.26
CA ILE A 198 -14.99 22.62 4.00
C ILE A 198 -16.30 22.36 4.74
N ASP A 199 -16.35 22.72 6.03
CA ASP A 199 -17.58 22.86 6.78
C ASP A 199 -18.17 24.25 6.49
N ILE A 200 -19.19 24.29 5.65
CA ILE A 200 -19.82 25.53 5.20
C ILE A 200 -20.56 26.29 6.31
N ASN A 201 -21.03 25.56 7.34
CA ASN A 201 -21.75 26.17 8.45
C ASN A 201 -20.80 26.88 9.42
N ARG A 202 -19.65 26.25 9.68
CA ARG A 202 -18.60 26.81 10.54
C ARG A 202 -17.61 27.70 9.77
N ARG A 203 -17.65 27.67 8.44
CA ARG A 203 -16.70 28.36 7.54
C ARG A 203 -15.24 28.04 7.86
N THR A 204 -14.96 26.74 8.08
CA THR A 204 -13.63 26.24 8.43
C THR A 204 -13.31 24.95 7.67
N PHE A 205 -12.08 24.51 7.78
CA PHE A 205 -11.66 23.23 7.21
C PHE A 205 -12.18 22.06 8.07
N ALA A 206 -12.60 20.97 7.43
CA ALA A 206 -13.03 19.76 8.12
C ALA A 206 -11.85 19.02 8.80
N LEU A 207 -10.64 19.17 8.25
CA LEU A 207 -9.40 18.63 8.81
C LEU A 207 -8.51 19.74 9.36
N ALA A 208 -7.87 19.51 10.51
CA ALA A 208 -6.92 20.47 11.10
C ALA A 208 -5.76 20.80 10.16
N ASN A 209 -5.34 19.84 9.32
CA ASN A 209 -4.28 19.98 8.33
C ASN A 209 -4.76 20.65 7.02
N LYS A 210 -6.02 21.12 6.94
CA LYS A 210 -6.69 21.71 5.79
C LYS A 210 -6.93 20.74 4.64
N THR A 211 -5.88 20.06 4.15
CA THR A 211 -5.91 19.03 3.12
C THR A 211 -5.70 17.63 3.74
N GLY A 212 -6.13 16.60 3.03
CA GLY A 212 -5.93 15.21 3.39
C GLY A 212 -5.87 14.31 2.15
N GLY A 213 -5.46 13.07 2.35
CA GLY A 213 -5.48 12.04 1.32
C GLY A 213 -6.89 11.46 1.16
N MET A 214 -7.44 11.51 -0.05
CA MET A 214 -8.72 10.91 -0.42
C MET A 214 -8.54 9.43 -0.76
N SER A 215 -9.41 8.59 -0.21
CA SER A 215 -9.46 7.15 -0.44
C SER A 215 -10.91 6.65 -0.47
N GLY A 216 -11.11 5.37 -0.81
CA GLY A 216 -12.44 4.75 -0.93
C GLY A 216 -12.88 4.61 -2.39
N PRO A 217 -14.13 4.14 -2.65
CA PRO A 217 -14.59 3.77 -3.99
C PRO A 217 -14.46 4.87 -5.04
N ALA A 218 -14.57 6.14 -4.65
CA ALA A 218 -14.47 7.27 -5.56
C ALA A 218 -13.12 7.37 -6.32
N VAL A 219 -12.03 6.80 -5.78
CA VAL A 219 -10.71 6.85 -6.43
C VAL A 219 -10.42 5.65 -7.34
N LYS A 220 -11.26 4.58 -7.30
CA LYS A 220 -11.01 3.33 -8.04
C LYS A 220 -10.75 3.53 -9.53
N PRO A 221 -11.56 4.26 -10.31
CA PRO A 221 -11.32 4.41 -11.75
C PRO A 221 -9.98 5.07 -12.08
N ILE A 222 -9.51 5.97 -11.21
CA ILE A 222 -8.20 6.62 -11.36
C ILE A 222 -7.09 5.61 -11.08
N ALA A 223 -7.23 4.82 -10.01
CA ALA A 223 -6.27 3.82 -9.60
C ALA A 223 -6.12 2.70 -10.64
N VAL A 224 -7.23 2.15 -11.16
CA VAL A 224 -7.23 1.12 -12.22
C VAL A 224 -6.51 1.63 -13.47
N ARG A 225 -6.84 2.87 -13.93
CA ARG A 225 -6.14 3.48 -15.07
C ARG A 225 -4.64 3.60 -14.83
N MET A 226 -4.22 4.05 -13.65
CA MET A 226 -2.80 4.22 -13.33
C MET A 226 -2.08 2.87 -13.27
N VAL A 227 -2.69 1.84 -12.69
CA VAL A 227 -2.13 0.46 -12.68
C VAL A 227 -1.96 -0.04 -14.12
N TYR A 228 -2.97 0.11 -14.97
CA TYR A 228 -2.88 -0.27 -16.38
C TYR A 228 -1.72 0.44 -17.10
N GLN A 229 -1.60 1.76 -16.94
CA GLN A 229 -0.52 2.53 -17.56
C GLN A 229 0.87 2.07 -17.08
N VAL A 230 1.04 1.82 -15.80
CA VAL A 230 2.32 1.34 -15.23
C VAL A 230 2.63 -0.07 -15.71
N ALA A 231 1.65 -0.97 -15.77
CA ALA A 231 1.84 -2.33 -16.29
C ALA A 231 2.30 -2.37 -17.75
N GLN A 232 1.97 -1.34 -18.55
CA GLN A 232 2.48 -1.20 -19.93
C GLN A 232 3.86 -0.54 -19.98
N ALA A 233 4.35 0.06 -18.92
CA ALA A 233 5.55 0.90 -18.93
C ALA A 233 6.78 0.25 -18.28
N VAL A 234 6.60 -0.72 -17.38
CA VAL A 234 7.66 -1.41 -16.63
C VAL A 234 7.42 -2.92 -16.60
N SER A 235 8.46 -3.68 -16.23
CA SER A 235 8.39 -5.15 -16.13
C SER A 235 8.20 -5.66 -14.68
N LEU A 236 8.19 -4.79 -13.69
CA LEU A 236 8.09 -5.15 -12.28
C LEU A 236 6.68 -5.64 -11.92
N PRO A 237 6.56 -6.60 -10.97
CA PRO A 237 5.27 -6.93 -10.38
C PRO A 237 4.61 -5.70 -9.75
N ILE A 238 3.28 -5.62 -9.87
CA ILE A 238 2.51 -4.48 -9.38
C ILE A 238 1.51 -4.92 -8.31
N ILE A 239 1.45 -4.16 -7.21
CA ILE A 239 0.41 -4.26 -6.20
C ILE A 239 -0.57 -3.12 -6.42
N GLY A 240 -1.79 -3.44 -6.87
CA GLY A 240 -2.83 -2.45 -7.13
C GLY A 240 -3.61 -2.09 -5.86
N MET A 241 -3.89 -0.80 -5.64
CA MET A 241 -4.71 -0.34 -4.52
C MET A 241 -5.43 0.98 -4.83
N GLY A 242 -6.56 1.18 -4.16
CA GLY A 242 -7.35 2.42 -4.27
C GLY A 242 -8.80 2.15 -4.63
N GLY A 243 -9.68 2.11 -3.62
CA GLY A 243 -11.12 1.95 -3.79
C GLY A 243 -11.62 0.52 -3.96
N ILE A 244 -10.79 -0.49 -3.72
CA ILE A 244 -11.17 -1.89 -3.71
C ILE A 244 -12.07 -2.16 -2.51
N ALA A 245 -13.30 -2.60 -2.76
CA ALA A 245 -14.30 -2.94 -1.74
C ALA A 245 -14.95 -4.30 -1.98
N THR A 246 -14.89 -4.84 -3.19
CA THR A 246 -15.44 -6.14 -3.59
C THR A 246 -14.43 -6.96 -4.39
N ALA A 247 -14.75 -8.23 -4.65
CA ALA A 247 -13.91 -9.09 -5.49
C ALA A 247 -13.85 -8.59 -6.94
N GLU A 248 -14.96 -8.06 -7.45
CA GLU A 248 -15.03 -7.48 -8.79
C GLU A 248 -14.09 -6.28 -8.91
N ASP A 249 -14.03 -5.42 -7.87
CA ASP A 249 -13.06 -4.32 -7.85
C ASP A 249 -11.63 -4.85 -7.92
N ALA A 250 -11.29 -5.87 -7.12
CA ALA A 250 -9.96 -6.49 -7.12
C ALA A 250 -9.60 -7.10 -8.49
N LEU A 251 -10.56 -7.77 -9.14
CA LEU A 251 -10.39 -8.35 -10.47
C LEU A 251 -10.14 -7.29 -11.55
N GLU A 252 -10.77 -6.10 -11.46
CA GLU A 252 -10.45 -4.99 -12.36
C GLU A 252 -8.95 -4.61 -12.28
N PHE A 253 -8.38 -4.56 -11.08
CA PHE A 253 -6.96 -4.28 -10.90
C PHE A 253 -6.06 -5.40 -11.44
N ILE A 254 -6.43 -6.66 -11.18
CA ILE A 254 -5.67 -7.81 -11.67
C ILE A 254 -5.69 -7.83 -13.19
N MET A 255 -6.85 -7.66 -13.81
CA MET A 255 -6.98 -7.61 -15.27
C MET A 255 -6.29 -6.37 -15.88
N ALA A 256 -6.16 -5.29 -15.14
CA ALA A 256 -5.36 -4.13 -15.55
C ALA A 256 -3.85 -4.35 -15.47
N GLY A 257 -3.38 -5.46 -14.86
CA GLY A 257 -1.98 -5.84 -14.78
C GLY A 257 -1.38 -5.92 -13.37
N ALA A 258 -2.20 -5.77 -12.32
CA ALA A 258 -1.72 -5.99 -10.96
C ALA A 258 -1.52 -7.49 -10.68
N THR A 259 -0.37 -7.84 -10.09
CA THR A 259 -0.07 -9.21 -9.61
C THR A 259 -0.76 -9.50 -8.28
N ALA A 260 -0.89 -8.47 -7.44
CA ALA A 260 -1.58 -8.54 -6.15
C ALA A 260 -2.37 -7.25 -5.92
N VAL A 261 -3.26 -7.26 -4.93
CA VAL A 261 -4.11 -6.11 -4.58
C VAL A 261 -4.06 -5.82 -3.09
N SER A 262 -4.12 -4.53 -2.70
CA SER A 262 -4.19 -4.13 -1.30
C SER A 262 -5.52 -3.46 -0.97
N VAL A 263 -6.21 -3.97 0.03
CA VAL A 263 -7.50 -3.49 0.50
C VAL A 263 -7.30 -2.49 1.64
N GLY A 264 -7.80 -1.28 1.46
CA GLY A 264 -7.61 -0.17 2.39
C GLY A 264 -8.90 0.24 3.11
N THR A 265 -9.49 1.33 2.67
CA THR A 265 -10.66 1.99 3.29
C THR A 265 -11.85 1.05 3.54
N ALA A 266 -12.02 0.02 2.72
CA ALA A 266 -13.08 -0.97 2.89
C ALA A 266 -13.04 -1.65 4.26
N ASN A 267 -11.86 -1.85 4.86
CA ASN A 267 -11.71 -2.44 6.19
C ASN A 267 -12.43 -1.63 7.30
N PHE A 268 -12.61 -0.32 7.13
CA PHE A 268 -13.31 0.52 8.12
C PHE A 268 -14.83 0.34 8.10
N PHE A 269 -15.39 -0.08 6.96
CA PHE A 269 -16.82 -0.31 6.80
C PHE A 269 -17.19 -1.79 6.96
N ASN A 270 -16.28 -2.67 6.54
CA ASN A 270 -16.44 -4.10 6.63
C ASN A 270 -15.10 -4.74 7.06
N PRO A 271 -14.94 -5.13 8.33
CA PRO A 271 -13.70 -5.74 8.80
C PRO A 271 -13.39 -7.09 8.14
N TYR A 272 -14.36 -7.72 7.49
CA TYR A 272 -14.22 -8.98 6.75
C TYR A 272 -13.83 -8.78 5.27
N ALA A 273 -13.76 -7.54 4.77
CA ALA A 273 -13.60 -7.23 3.35
C ALA A 273 -12.43 -7.97 2.68
N THR A 274 -11.27 -8.06 3.32
CA THR A 274 -10.10 -8.75 2.76
C THR A 274 -10.35 -10.23 2.49
N VAL A 275 -11.00 -10.92 3.43
CA VAL A 275 -11.30 -12.35 3.32
C VAL A 275 -12.41 -12.59 2.30
N GLU A 276 -13.48 -11.78 2.33
CA GLU A 276 -14.59 -11.85 1.38
C GLU A 276 -14.12 -11.60 -0.06
N ILE A 277 -13.17 -10.69 -0.26
CA ILE A 277 -12.56 -10.42 -1.57
C ILE A 277 -11.76 -11.63 -2.04
N ALA A 278 -10.95 -12.25 -1.18
CA ALA A 278 -10.22 -13.46 -1.55
C ALA A 278 -11.13 -14.61 -1.95
N GLU A 279 -12.19 -14.87 -1.17
CA GLU A 279 -13.22 -15.87 -1.50
C GLU A 279 -13.99 -15.54 -2.78
N GLY A 280 -14.28 -14.25 -3.00
CA GLY A 280 -14.99 -13.79 -4.19
C GLY A 280 -14.17 -13.97 -5.47
N ILE A 281 -12.84 -13.78 -5.40
CA ILE A 281 -11.92 -14.07 -6.52
C ILE A 281 -11.96 -15.57 -6.85
N GLU A 282 -11.88 -16.46 -5.85
CA GLU A 282 -11.99 -17.91 -6.06
C GLU A 282 -13.32 -18.29 -6.73
N LYS A 283 -14.44 -17.77 -6.22
CA LYS A 283 -15.78 -18.01 -6.81
C LYS A 283 -15.89 -17.51 -8.26
N PHE A 284 -15.30 -16.35 -8.56
CA PHE A 284 -15.27 -15.85 -9.93
C PHE A 284 -14.47 -16.78 -10.85
N MET A 285 -13.29 -17.21 -10.42
CA MET A 285 -12.46 -18.14 -11.19
C MET A 285 -13.16 -19.47 -11.44
N GLU A 286 -13.87 -20.02 -10.42
CA GLU A 286 -14.71 -21.21 -10.58
C GLU A 286 -15.79 -21.02 -11.64
N ALA A 287 -16.53 -19.92 -11.54
CA ALA A 287 -17.64 -19.61 -12.44
C ALA A 287 -17.19 -19.38 -13.90
N GLN A 288 -15.98 -18.84 -14.08
CA GLN A 288 -15.38 -18.57 -15.40
C GLN A 288 -14.48 -19.70 -15.92
N HIS A 289 -14.34 -20.82 -15.18
CA HIS A 289 -13.48 -21.94 -15.51
C HIS A 289 -12.00 -21.55 -15.67
N VAL A 290 -11.52 -20.58 -14.87
CA VAL A 290 -10.13 -20.16 -14.78
C VAL A 290 -9.44 -21.01 -13.72
N GLU A 291 -8.37 -21.74 -14.10
CA GLU A 291 -7.69 -22.64 -13.18
C GLU A 291 -6.52 -21.95 -12.43
N ASP A 292 -5.91 -20.95 -13.04
CA ASP A 292 -4.75 -20.23 -12.48
C ASP A 292 -4.97 -18.71 -12.59
N ILE A 293 -4.81 -17.98 -11.50
CA ILE A 293 -5.03 -16.53 -11.45
C ILE A 293 -4.12 -15.76 -12.42
N HIS A 294 -2.97 -16.34 -12.78
CA HIS A 294 -2.06 -15.73 -13.75
C HIS A 294 -2.70 -15.55 -15.14
N GLU A 295 -3.74 -16.30 -15.48
CA GLU A 295 -4.52 -16.12 -16.70
C GLU A 295 -5.31 -14.79 -16.73
N LEU A 296 -5.57 -14.22 -15.53
CA LEU A 296 -6.30 -12.96 -15.39
C LEU A 296 -5.39 -11.74 -15.33
N ILE A 297 -4.09 -11.91 -14.99
CA ILE A 297 -3.16 -10.78 -14.85
C ILE A 297 -2.92 -10.14 -16.22
N GLY A 298 -3.34 -8.86 -16.37
CA GLY A 298 -3.20 -8.13 -17.63
C GLY A 298 -4.10 -8.64 -18.75
N ALA A 299 -5.17 -9.37 -18.46
CA ALA A 299 -6.04 -10.01 -19.45
C ALA A 299 -6.95 -9.03 -20.21
N VAL A 300 -6.99 -7.76 -19.83
CA VAL A 300 -7.79 -6.74 -20.55
C VAL A 300 -7.17 -6.48 -21.94
N LYS A 301 -8.03 -6.50 -22.97
CA LYS A 301 -7.62 -6.34 -24.39
C LYS A 301 -7.89 -4.93 -24.87
#